data_6925a910bc2850026d4e23d29bf30fa4
#
_entry.id   6925a910bc2850026d4e23d29bf30fa4
#
_cell.length_a   1.000
_cell.length_b   1.000
_cell.length_c   1.000
_cell.angle_alpha   90.00
_cell.angle_beta   90.00
_cell.angle_gamma   90.00
#
_symmetry.space_group_name_H-M   'P 1'
#
loop_
_entity.id
_entity.type
_entity.pdbx_description
1 polymer ?
#
loop_
_entity_poly.entity_id
_entity_poly.type
_entity_poly.pdbx_seq_one_letter_code
_entity_poly.pdbx_strand_id
1 'polypeptide(L)'
;MTHPYHPQCGCATRRHMLGWAALASIGAITGLTGLTGCSQADNSSAQSLKPVEIDGATSCDLDGMLLADYPGPKAQVRFAGQDKPSFFCDTVELFATLLAGEQVRAAQAVYVQDMGQADWNAPKGHWIDAKTAVYVVGGKRHGSMGPTIGSFAQEADAKKFAGEYGGKVLRFTEITPAMVDLSGGALHDTRM
;
A
#
# COMPACT_ATOMS: atom_id res chain seq x y z
N MET A 1 29.33 -29.79 -32.52
CA MET A 1 30.18 -29.20 -31.47
C MET A 1 29.38 -29.31 -30.18
N THR A 2 29.78 -30.26 -29.38
CA THR A 2 29.14 -30.71 -28.14
C THR A 2 29.68 -29.93 -26.96
N HIS A 3 28.84 -29.26 -26.18
CA HIS A 3 29.24 -28.70 -24.90
C HIS A 3 28.89 -29.65 -23.74
N PRO A 4 29.81 -29.88 -22.82
CA PRO A 4 29.58 -30.82 -21.72
C PRO A 4 28.84 -30.18 -20.56
N TYR A 5 27.98 -30.97 -20.02
CA TYR A 5 27.20 -30.84 -18.79
C TYR A 5 28.13 -30.96 -17.56
N HIS A 6 28.00 -30.03 -16.59
CA HIS A 6 28.61 -30.20 -15.28
C HIS A 6 27.54 -30.44 -14.23
N PRO A 7 27.64 -31.49 -13.45
CA PRO A 7 26.71 -31.78 -12.37
C PRO A 7 27.26 -31.40 -10.99
N GLN A 8 26.31 -31.05 -10.12
CA GLN A 8 26.25 -31.33 -8.68
C GLN A 8 27.28 -30.69 -7.73
N CYS A 9 26.75 -29.86 -6.84
CA CYS A 9 27.30 -29.70 -5.51
C CYS A 9 26.31 -30.27 -4.49
N GLY A 10 26.78 -31.35 -3.80
CA GLY A 10 26.01 -32.15 -2.89
C GLY A 10 25.83 -31.52 -1.52
N CYS A 11 24.68 -31.75 -0.92
CA CYS A 11 24.38 -31.54 0.48
C CYS A 11 25.18 -32.51 1.36
N ALA A 12 26.05 -32.02 2.20
CA ALA A 12 26.70 -32.80 3.25
C ALA A 12 25.83 -32.83 4.51
N THR A 13 25.21 -33.97 4.71
CA THR A 13 24.58 -34.39 5.95
C THR A 13 25.67 -34.68 7.00
N ARG A 14 25.69 -33.96 8.11
CA ARG A 14 26.45 -34.36 9.26
C ARG A 14 25.55 -34.96 10.36
N ARG A 15 25.57 -36.27 10.39
CA ARG A 15 25.11 -37.11 11.51
C ARG A 15 26.29 -37.42 12.43
N HIS A 16 25.93 -37.64 13.71
CA HIS A 16 26.66 -38.33 14.81
C HIS A 16 27.69 -37.53 15.61
N MET A 17 27.43 -37.38 16.89
CA MET A 17 28.04 -38.30 17.88
C MET A 17 27.31 -38.21 19.23
N LEU A 18 26.87 -39.37 19.67
CA LEU A 18 26.46 -39.68 21.05
C LEU A 18 27.71 -39.71 21.93
N GLY A 19 27.65 -39.09 23.09
CA GLY A 19 28.61 -39.26 24.15
C GLY A 19 27.93 -39.22 25.53
N TRP A 20 27.87 -40.38 26.14
CA TRP A 20 27.41 -40.61 27.51
C TRP A 20 28.45 -40.10 28.51
N ALA A 21 28.05 -39.43 29.57
CA ALA A 21 28.62 -39.55 30.90
C ALA A 21 27.66 -39.01 31.95
N ALA A 22 27.22 -39.88 32.81
CA ALA A 22 26.51 -39.58 34.03
C ALA A 22 27.52 -39.16 35.11
N LEU A 23 27.15 -38.20 35.98
CA LEU A 23 27.48 -38.20 37.40
C LEU A 23 26.63 -37.19 38.16
N ALA A 24 26.08 -37.66 39.24
CA ALA A 24 25.20 -36.96 40.15
C ALA A 24 25.93 -35.93 41.03
N SER A 25 25.26 -34.82 41.35
CA SER A 25 25.41 -34.15 42.64
C SER A 25 24.19 -33.28 42.95
N ILE A 26 23.68 -33.53 44.14
CA ILE A 26 22.57 -32.87 44.81
C ILE A 26 22.97 -31.44 45.19
N GLY A 27 22.10 -30.49 44.91
CA GLY A 27 22.22 -29.11 45.37
C GLY A 27 20.92 -28.34 45.13
N ALA A 28 20.08 -28.30 46.16
CA ALA A 28 18.88 -27.49 46.20
C ALA A 28 19.24 -26.02 46.38
N ILE A 29 18.85 -25.16 45.42
CA ILE A 29 18.64 -23.72 45.68
C ILE A 29 17.47 -23.25 44.81
N THR A 30 16.41 -22.89 45.49
CA THR A 30 15.24 -22.15 45.02
C THR A 30 15.65 -20.82 44.40
N GLY A 31 15.33 -20.63 43.16
CA GLY A 31 15.45 -19.34 42.47
C GLY A 31 14.41 -19.25 41.34
N LEU A 32 13.22 -18.77 41.69
CA LEU A 32 12.15 -18.45 40.76
C LEU A 32 12.56 -17.16 40.03
N THR A 33 13.27 -17.27 38.91
CA THR A 33 13.43 -16.14 37.98
C THR A 33 12.51 -16.39 36.79
N GLY A 34 11.38 -15.68 36.81
CA GLY A 34 10.43 -15.63 35.69
C GLY A 34 11.12 -15.11 34.43
N LEU A 35 11.28 -15.96 33.45
CA LEU A 35 11.54 -15.55 32.08
C LEU A 35 10.22 -14.99 31.50
N THR A 36 9.99 -13.70 31.72
CA THR A 36 9.05 -12.96 30.90
C THR A 36 9.70 -12.80 29.53
N GLY A 37 9.50 -13.77 28.67
CA GLY A 37 9.76 -13.65 27.25
C GLY A 37 8.78 -12.64 26.67
N CYS A 38 9.19 -11.39 26.54
CA CYS A 38 8.46 -10.41 25.73
C CYS A 38 8.44 -10.91 24.30
N SER A 39 7.31 -11.45 23.86
CA SER A 39 7.00 -11.63 22.45
C SER A 39 6.84 -10.25 21.81
N GLN A 40 7.94 -9.70 21.30
CA GLN A 40 7.97 -8.45 20.53
C GLN A 40 7.70 -8.70 19.04
N ALA A 41 7.17 -9.88 18.66
CA ALA A 41 6.99 -10.25 17.25
C ALA A 41 5.76 -9.62 16.57
N ASP A 42 4.77 -9.11 17.33
CA ASP A 42 3.48 -8.74 16.71
C ASP A 42 3.31 -7.24 16.40
N ASN A 43 4.15 -6.36 16.96
CA ASN A 43 4.00 -4.92 16.73
C ASN A 43 4.69 -4.42 15.46
N SER A 44 5.66 -5.14 14.93
CA SER A 44 6.43 -4.73 13.74
C SER A 44 5.59 -4.84 12.46
N SER A 45 4.84 -5.93 12.28
CA SER A 45 4.01 -6.12 11.08
C SER A 45 2.80 -5.19 11.06
N ALA A 46 2.13 -4.97 12.20
CA ALA A 46 1.01 -4.03 12.29
C ALA A 46 1.44 -2.57 12.08
N GLN A 47 2.64 -2.21 12.54
CA GLN A 47 3.22 -0.88 12.31
C GLN A 47 3.56 -0.66 10.84
N SER A 48 4.02 -1.67 10.14
CA SER A 48 4.39 -1.59 8.72
C SER A 48 3.21 -1.41 7.77
N LEU A 49 2.00 -1.74 8.21
CA LEU A 49 0.78 -1.63 7.39
C LEU A 49 0.05 -0.28 7.56
N LYS A 50 0.48 0.59 8.49
CA LYS A 50 -0.13 1.92 8.64
C LYS A 50 0.22 2.82 7.45
N PRO A 51 -0.64 3.81 7.13
CA PRO A 51 -0.32 4.79 6.10
C PRO A 51 0.89 5.63 6.51
N VAL A 52 1.66 6.04 5.52
CA VAL A 52 2.83 6.92 5.66
C VAL A 52 2.49 8.29 5.11
N GLU A 53 2.91 9.34 5.80
CA GLU A 53 2.71 10.71 5.29
C GLU A 53 3.60 10.98 4.09
N ILE A 54 3.08 11.76 3.14
CA ILE A 54 3.83 12.26 2.00
C ILE A 54 4.63 13.50 2.41
N ASP A 55 5.83 13.60 1.91
CA ASP A 55 6.70 14.76 2.02
C ASP A 55 6.97 15.39 0.64
N GLY A 56 7.76 16.45 0.60
CA GLY A 56 8.08 17.14 -0.65
C GLY A 56 8.94 16.34 -1.64
N ALA A 57 9.51 15.19 -1.21
CA ALA A 57 10.30 14.32 -2.05
C ALA A 57 9.56 13.03 -2.44
N THR A 58 8.36 12.82 -1.92
CA THR A 58 7.55 11.63 -2.23
C THR A 58 7.06 11.70 -3.66
N SER A 59 7.47 10.71 -4.47
CA SER A 59 7.10 10.59 -5.88
C SER A 59 6.12 9.45 -6.13
N CYS A 60 5.35 9.57 -7.20
CA CYS A 60 4.49 8.53 -7.71
C CYS A 60 5.32 7.38 -8.29
N ASP A 61 4.98 6.14 -7.92
CA ASP A 61 5.70 4.95 -8.41
C ASP A 61 5.38 4.63 -9.88
N LEU A 62 4.30 5.20 -10.44
CA LEU A 62 3.89 4.92 -11.81
C LEU A 62 4.55 5.87 -12.81
N ASP A 63 4.63 7.17 -12.51
CA ASP A 63 5.09 8.19 -13.45
C ASP A 63 6.20 9.11 -12.91
N GLY A 64 6.54 9.01 -11.61
CA GLY A 64 7.61 9.79 -10.98
C GLY A 64 7.22 11.23 -10.58
N MET A 65 5.97 11.65 -10.75
CA MET A 65 5.50 12.99 -10.35
C MET A 65 5.60 13.17 -8.84
N LEU A 66 6.02 14.34 -8.37
CA LEU A 66 6.04 14.68 -6.94
C LEU A 66 4.60 14.87 -6.45
N LEU A 67 4.17 14.08 -5.47
CA LEU A 67 2.79 14.09 -5.01
C LEU A 67 2.35 15.44 -4.44
N ALA A 68 3.28 16.16 -3.79
CA ALA A 68 2.99 17.43 -3.15
C ALA A 68 2.69 18.58 -4.14
N ASP A 69 3.06 18.44 -5.41
CA ASP A 69 2.95 19.51 -6.41
C ASP A 69 1.58 19.54 -7.10
N TYR A 70 0.77 18.51 -6.91
CA TYR A 70 -0.46 18.31 -7.66
C TYR A 70 -1.69 18.22 -6.75
N PRO A 71 -2.87 18.70 -7.24
CA PRO A 71 -4.12 18.64 -6.50
C PRO A 71 -4.73 17.22 -6.52
N GLY A 72 -5.82 17.06 -5.77
CA GLY A 72 -6.63 15.85 -5.76
C GLY A 72 -6.10 14.74 -4.84
N PRO A 73 -6.92 13.70 -4.62
CA PRO A 73 -6.62 12.65 -3.66
C PRO A 73 -5.40 11.83 -4.07
N LYS A 74 -4.50 11.62 -3.12
CA LYS A 74 -3.36 10.72 -3.25
C LYS A 74 -3.70 9.34 -2.73
N ALA A 75 -2.92 8.34 -3.16
CA ALA A 75 -3.09 6.99 -2.70
C ALA A 75 -1.77 6.32 -2.35
N GLN A 76 -1.84 5.28 -1.53
CA GLN A 76 -0.70 4.44 -1.23
C GLN A 76 -1.12 2.98 -1.04
N VAL A 77 -0.26 2.07 -1.48
CA VAL A 77 -0.47 0.63 -1.36
C VAL A 77 0.72 -0.03 -0.71
N ARG A 78 0.48 -0.86 0.28
CA ARG A 78 1.48 -1.78 0.81
C ARG A 78 1.31 -3.13 0.12
N PHE A 79 2.20 -3.45 -0.78
CA PHE A 79 2.24 -4.77 -1.41
C PHE A 79 3.01 -5.79 -0.58
N ALA A 80 2.64 -7.06 -0.70
CA ALA A 80 3.35 -8.15 -0.05
C ALA A 80 4.82 -8.20 -0.50
N GLY A 81 5.73 -8.35 0.47
CA GLY A 81 7.18 -8.39 0.22
C GLY A 81 7.83 -7.04 -0.04
N GLN A 82 7.14 -5.92 0.22
CA GLN A 82 7.71 -4.58 0.15
C GLN A 82 7.80 -3.94 1.54
N ASP A 83 8.93 -3.33 1.85
CA ASP A 83 9.16 -2.60 3.11
C ASP A 83 8.55 -1.20 3.12
N LYS A 84 8.38 -0.61 1.94
CA LYS A 84 7.82 0.73 1.75
C LYS A 84 6.51 0.67 0.98
N PRO A 85 5.58 1.61 1.19
CA PRO A 85 4.40 1.72 0.35
C PRO A 85 4.77 2.20 -1.06
N SER A 86 4.02 1.75 -2.05
CA SER A 86 3.95 2.38 -3.35
C SER A 86 2.98 3.55 -3.29
N PHE A 87 3.40 4.71 -3.79
CA PHE A 87 2.60 5.93 -3.81
C PHE A 87 2.05 6.23 -5.21
N PHE A 88 0.86 6.78 -5.26
CA PHE A 88 0.18 7.19 -6.48
C PHE A 88 -0.27 8.65 -6.38
N CYS A 89 0.03 9.43 -7.39
CA CYS A 89 -0.31 10.85 -7.41
C CYS A 89 -1.82 11.08 -7.64
N ASP A 90 -2.56 10.04 -8.08
CA ASP A 90 -4.00 10.10 -8.33
C ASP A 90 -4.68 8.76 -7.99
N THR A 91 -5.94 8.82 -7.56
CA THR A 91 -6.75 7.61 -7.30
C THR A 91 -7.10 6.84 -8.57
N VAL A 92 -7.12 7.48 -9.75
CA VAL A 92 -7.27 6.77 -11.03
C VAL A 92 -6.11 5.81 -11.26
N GLU A 93 -4.87 6.24 -10.97
CA GLU A 93 -3.68 5.38 -11.06
C GLU A 93 -3.71 4.22 -10.07
N LEU A 94 -4.16 4.49 -8.84
CA LEU A 94 -4.37 3.44 -7.84
C LEU A 94 -5.30 2.35 -8.41
N PHE A 95 -6.48 2.74 -8.88
CA PHE A 95 -7.46 1.78 -9.39
C PHE A 95 -6.99 1.11 -10.68
N ALA A 96 -6.34 1.83 -11.58
CA ALA A 96 -5.74 1.23 -12.77
C ALA A 96 -4.74 0.14 -12.39
N THR A 97 -3.89 0.40 -11.39
CA THR A 97 -2.92 -0.58 -10.87
C THR A 97 -3.60 -1.78 -10.20
N LEU A 98 -4.58 -1.55 -9.33
CA LEU A 98 -5.25 -2.63 -8.59
C LEU A 98 -6.14 -3.53 -9.47
N LEU A 99 -6.72 -2.95 -10.53
CA LEU A 99 -7.63 -3.64 -11.46
C LEU A 99 -6.90 -4.24 -12.67
N ALA A 100 -5.59 -3.95 -12.83
CA ALA A 100 -4.78 -4.57 -13.85
C ALA A 100 -4.71 -6.09 -13.62
N GLY A 101 -5.04 -6.87 -14.65
CA GLY A 101 -4.99 -8.34 -14.59
C GLY A 101 -3.59 -8.92 -14.39
N GLU A 102 -2.56 -8.08 -14.52
CA GLU A 102 -1.14 -8.44 -14.38
C GLU A 102 -0.60 -8.21 -12.95
N GLN A 103 -1.45 -7.79 -11.99
CA GLN A 103 -1.00 -7.53 -10.62
C GLN A 103 -0.61 -8.84 -9.92
N VAL A 104 0.70 -9.07 -9.82
CA VAL A 104 1.27 -10.32 -9.24
C VAL A 104 1.44 -10.26 -7.73
N ARG A 105 1.41 -9.07 -7.11
CA ARG A 105 1.61 -8.90 -5.67
C ARG A 105 0.29 -8.61 -4.98
N ALA A 106 0.02 -9.32 -3.88
CA ALA A 106 -1.16 -9.03 -3.07
C ALA A 106 -1.03 -7.67 -2.37
N ALA A 107 -2.05 -6.83 -2.50
CA ALA A 107 -2.17 -5.60 -1.74
C ALA A 107 -2.59 -5.93 -0.30
N GLN A 108 -1.69 -5.70 0.67
CA GLN A 108 -1.93 -5.95 2.10
C GLN A 108 -2.70 -4.82 2.77
N ALA A 109 -2.39 -3.58 2.40
CA ALA A 109 -3.12 -2.39 2.84
C ALA A 109 -3.18 -1.38 1.69
N VAL A 110 -4.32 -0.70 1.57
CA VAL A 110 -4.56 0.31 0.55
C VAL A 110 -5.19 1.51 1.23
N TYR A 111 -4.60 2.69 1.02
CA TYR A 111 -5.09 3.93 1.60
C TYR A 111 -5.29 4.98 0.53
N VAL A 112 -6.31 5.81 0.74
CA VAL A 112 -6.59 7.02 -0.03
C VAL A 112 -6.82 8.18 0.92
N GLN A 113 -6.70 9.41 0.45
CA GLN A 113 -6.99 10.59 1.27
C GLN A 113 -8.48 10.87 1.31
N ASP A 114 -9.00 11.22 2.49
CA ASP A 114 -10.38 11.69 2.66
C ASP A 114 -10.50 13.15 2.22
N MET A 115 -11.05 13.37 1.04
CA MET A 115 -11.25 14.71 0.48
C MET A 115 -12.42 15.48 1.09
N GLY A 116 -13.13 14.88 2.02
CA GLY A 116 -14.06 15.60 2.91
C GLY A 116 -13.32 16.41 3.99
N GLN A 117 -12.08 16.04 4.30
CA GLN A 117 -11.24 16.65 5.33
C GLN A 117 -9.97 17.30 4.78
N ALA A 118 -9.35 16.72 3.75
CA ALA A 118 -8.13 17.22 3.15
C ALA A 118 -8.39 18.42 2.23
N ASP A 119 -7.40 19.32 2.13
CA ASP A 119 -7.42 20.38 1.12
C ASP A 119 -7.20 19.76 -0.27
N TRP A 120 -8.10 20.04 -1.20
CA TRP A 120 -8.00 19.52 -2.57
C TRP A 120 -6.74 19.98 -3.30
N ASN A 121 -6.32 21.23 -3.08
CA ASN A 121 -5.20 21.82 -3.83
C ASN A 121 -3.83 21.47 -3.24
N ALA A 122 -3.78 21.09 -1.96
CA ALA A 122 -2.56 20.70 -1.26
C ALA A 122 -2.88 19.57 -0.27
N PRO A 123 -3.29 18.40 -0.75
CA PRO A 123 -3.78 17.31 0.10
C PRO A 123 -2.65 16.75 0.97
N LYS A 124 -2.91 16.69 2.30
CA LYS A 124 -2.00 16.12 3.30
C LYS A 124 -2.80 15.37 4.35
N GLY A 125 -2.24 14.28 4.85
CA GLY A 125 -2.88 13.48 5.89
C GLY A 125 -4.24 12.91 5.50
N HIS A 126 -5.10 12.72 6.49
CA HIS A 126 -6.47 12.24 6.33
C HIS A 126 -6.58 10.93 5.57
N TRP A 127 -5.62 10.02 5.82
CA TRP A 127 -5.59 8.69 5.21
C TRP A 127 -6.69 7.80 5.76
N ILE A 128 -7.45 7.19 4.86
CA ILE A 128 -8.51 6.24 5.15
C ILE A 128 -8.29 4.94 4.39
N ASP A 129 -8.81 3.83 4.91
CA ASP A 129 -8.80 2.55 4.20
C ASP A 129 -9.62 2.65 2.92
N ALA A 130 -8.96 2.39 1.79
CA ALA A 130 -9.58 2.49 0.47
C ALA A 130 -10.79 1.58 0.29
N LYS A 131 -10.81 0.41 0.94
CA LYS A 131 -11.91 -0.57 0.81
C LYS A 131 -13.19 -0.10 1.51
N THR A 132 -13.07 0.79 2.50
CA THR A 132 -14.20 1.35 3.24
C THR A 132 -14.63 2.72 2.75
N ALA A 133 -13.78 3.38 1.97
CA ALA A 133 -14.04 4.69 1.40
C ALA A 133 -15.21 4.68 0.40
N VAL A 134 -15.79 5.86 0.22
CA VAL A 134 -16.81 6.17 -0.79
C VAL A 134 -16.15 7.00 -1.89
N TYR A 135 -16.49 6.72 -3.12
CA TYR A 135 -15.85 7.34 -4.29
C TYR A 135 -16.84 8.10 -5.14
N VAL A 136 -16.36 9.16 -5.82
CA VAL A 136 -17.12 9.86 -6.85
C VAL A 136 -16.36 9.74 -8.17
N VAL A 137 -16.95 9.02 -9.12
CA VAL A 137 -16.37 8.73 -10.44
C VAL A 137 -17.06 9.57 -11.51
N GLY A 138 -16.30 10.12 -12.44
CA GLY A 138 -16.83 10.92 -13.56
C GLY A 138 -17.21 12.35 -13.17
N GLY A 139 -16.67 12.86 -12.05
CA GLY A 139 -16.76 14.28 -11.68
C GLY A 139 -15.90 15.17 -12.58
N LYS A 140 -16.22 16.47 -12.63
CA LYS A 140 -15.49 17.47 -13.43
C LYS A 140 -14.29 18.09 -12.72
N ARG A 141 -14.11 17.83 -11.42
CA ARG A 141 -12.96 18.35 -10.67
C ARG A 141 -11.71 17.52 -11.01
N HIS A 142 -10.65 18.21 -11.38
CA HIS A 142 -9.40 17.59 -11.78
C HIS A 142 -8.50 17.30 -10.57
N GLY A 143 -7.82 16.18 -10.62
CA GLY A 143 -6.69 15.80 -9.79
C GLY A 143 -5.36 16.00 -10.51
N SER A 144 -4.37 15.19 -10.18
CA SER A 144 -3.03 15.24 -10.79
C SER A 144 -3.02 14.92 -12.28
N MET A 145 -3.83 13.95 -12.67
CA MET A 145 -3.87 13.39 -14.03
C MET A 145 -5.10 13.86 -14.82
N GLY A 146 -5.70 14.99 -14.47
CA GLY A 146 -6.93 15.48 -15.08
C GLY A 146 -8.18 14.99 -14.35
N PRO A 147 -9.22 14.48 -15.04
CA PRO A 147 -10.41 13.93 -14.38
C PRO A 147 -10.02 12.82 -13.39
N THR A 148 -10.42 12.96 -12.12
CA THR A 148 -10.02 12.04 -11.06
C THR A 148 -11.22 11.41 -10.36
N ILE A 149 -10.95 10.40 -9.53
CA ILE A 149 -11.91 9.74 -8.66
C ILE A 149 -11.79 10.34 -7.26
N GLY A 150 -12.75 11.16 -6.84
CA GLY A 150 -12.77 11.70 -5.48
C GLY A 150 -12.98 10.58 -4.44
N SER A 151 -12.25 10.63 -3.32
CA SER A 151 -12.35 9.66 -2.23
C SER A 151 -12.77 10.34 -0.93
N PHE A 152 -13.67 9.70 -0.18
CA PHE A 152 -14.33 10.28 0.99
C PHE A 152 -14.52 9.23 2.08
N ALA A 153 -14.36 9.61 3.35
CA ALA A 153 -14.71 8.75 4.47
C ALA A 153 -16.24 8.66 4.65
N GLN A 154 -16.95 9.76 4.37
CA GLN A 154 -18.39 9.88 4.60
C GLN A 154 -19.16 9.97 3.28
N GLU A 155 -20.24 9.21 3.20
CA GLU A 155 -21.12 9.24 2.01
C GLU A 155 -21.79 10.61 1.80
N ALA A 156 -22.02 11.36 2.89
CA ALA A 156 -22.55 12.71 2.81
C ALA A 156 -21.62 13.67 2.06
N ASP A 157 -20.30 13.58 2.30
CA ASP A 157 -19.30 14.40 1.63
C ASP A 157 -19.17 14.00 0.16
N ALA A 158 -19.21 12.70 -0.14
CA ALA A 158 -19.23 12.20 -1.52
C ALA A 158 -20.46 12.71 -2.29
N LYS A 159 -21.65 12.67 -1.69
CA LYS A 159 -22.88 13.20 -2.28
C LYS A 159 -22.82 14.70 -2.50
N LYS A 160 -22.30 15.46 -1.53
CA LYS A 160 -22.09 16.91 -1.66
C LYS A 160 -21.14 17.21 -2.84
N PHE A 161 -20.02 16.52 -2.91
CA PHE A 161 -19.06 16.66 -4.00
C PHE A 161 -19.68 16.32 -5.37
N ALA A 162 -20.43 15.21 -5.45
CA ALA A 162 -21.12 14.81 -6.66
C ALA A 162 -22.20 15.82 -7.10
N GLY A 163 -22.85 16.48 -6.14
CA GLY A 163 -23.81 17.57 -6.41
C GLY A 163 -23.15 18.81 -7.01
N GLU A 164 -21.91 19.10 -6.60
CA GLU A 164 -21.15 20.28 -7.07
C GLU A 164 -20.41 20.03 -8.39
N TYR A 165 -19.75 18.89 -8.50
CA TYR A 165 -18.85 18.58 -9.63
C TYR A 165 -19.41 17.52 -10.57
N GLY A 166 -20.58 16.97 -10.28
CA GLY A 166 -21.12 15.83 -11.02
C GLY A 166 -20.44 14.51 -10.61
N GLY A 167 -20.76 13.46 -11.36
CA GLY A 167 -20.22 12.14 -11.14
C GLY A 167 -21.20 11.21 -10.40
N LYS A 168 -20.79 9.96 -10.23
CA LYS A 168 -21.56 8.89 -9.59
C LYS A 168 -20.88 8.46 -8.31
N VAL A 169 -21.64 8.37 -7.22
CA VAL A 169 -21.16 7.83 -5.94
C VAL A 169 -21.13 6.31 -6.01
N LEU A 170 -19.98 5.73 -5.70
CA LEU A 170 -19.70 4.29 -5.79
C LEU A 170 -18.93 3.81 -4.55
N ARG A 171 -18.99 2.50 -4.30
CA ARG A 171 -18.12 1.79 -3.36
C ARG A 171 -16.89 1.24 -4.08
N PHE A 172 -15.86 0.89 -3.33
CA PHE A 172 -14.60 0.34 -3.85
C PHE A 172 -14.81 -0.80 -4.86
N THR A 173 -15.69 -1.75 -4.55
CA THR A 173 -15.96 -2.94 -5.37
C THR A 173 -16.81 -2.67 -6.61
N GLU A 174 -17.38 -1.47 -6.74
CA GLU A 174 -18.19 -1.08 -7.89
C GLU A 174 -17.37 -0.37 -8.98
N ILE A 175 -16.10 -0.02 -8.67
CA ILE A 175 -15.20 0.61 -9.64
C ILE A 175 -14.64 -0.48 -10.56
N THR A 176 -14.80 -0.28 -11.86
CA THR A 176 -14.40 -1.25 -12.90
C THR A 176 -13.26 -0.69 -13.77
N PRO A 177 -12.51 -1.54 -14.48
CA PRO A 177 -11.45 -1.11 -15.39
C PRO A 177 -11.91 -0.08 -16.44
N ALA A 178 -13.15 -0.17 -16.91
CA ALA A 178 -13.70 0.79 -17.87
C ALA A 178 -13.93 2.20 -17.30
N MET A 179 -13.85 2.37 -15.99
CA MET A 179 -14.01 3.66 -15.30
C MET A 179 -12.66 4.33 -15.00
N VAL A 180 -11.54 3.64 -15.22
CA VAL A 180 -10.18 4.10 -14.91
C VAL A 180 -9.38 4.19 -16.22
N ASP A 181 -9.46 5.34 -16.87
CA ASP A 181 -8.74 5.61 -18.11
C ASP A 181 -7.59 6.58 -17.85
N LEU A 182 -6.37 6.09 -18.04
CA LEU A 182 -5.13 6.89 -17.90
C LEU A 182 -4.74 7.58 -19.20
N SER A 183 -5.40 7.31 -20.31
CA SER A 183 -5.01 7.85 -21.63
C SER A 183 -5.14 9.37 -21.74
N GLY A 184 -5.96 10.00 -20.88
CA GLY A 184 -6.13 11.44 -20.82
C GLY A 184 -5.09 12.22 -20.01
N GLY A 185 -4.26 11.53 -19.19
CA GLY A 185 -3.36 12.19 -18.24
C GLY A 185 -2.39 13.17 -18.88
N ALA A 186 -1.71 12.74 -19.94
CA ALA A 186 -0.75 13.57 -20.67
C ALA A 186 -1.35 14.79 -21.35
N LEU A 187 -2.66 14.79 -21.66
CA LEU A 187 -3.35 15.90 -22.29
C LEU A 187 -3.77 17.01 -21.30
N HIS A 188 -3.74 16.73 -20.01
CA HIS A 188 -4.20 17.62 -18.96
C HIS A 188 -3.07 18.19 -18.08
N ASP A 189 -1.83 17.73 -18.25
CA ASP A 189 -0.69 18.31 -17.56
C ASP A 189 -0.27 19.61 -18.24
N THR A 190 -0.66 20.74 -17.65
CA THR A 190 -0.31 22.08 -18.14
C THR A 190 1.08 22.55 -17.66
N ARG A 191 1.84 21.71 -16.96
CA ARG A 191 3.16 22.04 -16.38
C ARG A 191 4.34 21.42 -17.15
N MET A 192 4.05 20.62 -18.18
CA MET A 192 5.07 20.12 -19.09
C MET A 192 5.39 21.11 -20.21
#